data_efe0316c7f4e62c994a91256e9b70bff
#
_entry.id   efe0316c7f4e62c994a91256e9b70bff
#
_cell.length_a   1.000
_cell.length_b   1.000
_cell.length_c   1.000
_cell.angle_alpha   90.00
_cell.angle_beta   90.00
_cell.angle_gamma   90.00
#
_symmetry.space_group_name_H-M   'P 1'
#
loop_
_entity.id
_entity.type
_entity.pdbx_description
1 polymer ?
#
loop_
_entity_poly.entity_id
_entity_poly.type
_entity_poly.pdbx_seq_one_letter_code
_entity_poly.pdbx_strand_id
1 'polypeptide(L)'
;MNICEVHNRTPSLIRQLLVIWEDSVRATHLFLSDAEVRKIKEYVPQALTLVSHLVIAEWETGCPVAFMGLEGQRLEMLFLSPEERGAGLGRQLLDYGIRRYGIQEVTVNEQNPQAVGFYEHMGF
;
A
#
# COMPACT_ATOMS: atom_id res chain seq x y z
N MET A 1 -16.88 -3.49 -0.02
CA MET A 1 -15.50 -2.96 -0.05
C MET A 1 -15.45 -1.81 -1.05
N ASN A 2 -15.07 -0.63 -0.60
CA ASN A 2 -14.94 0.55 -1.45
C ASN A 2 -13.49 0.86 -1.71
N ILE A 3 -13.15 1.13 -2.98
CA ILE A 3 -11.82 1.59 -3.38
C ILE A 3 -11.97 3.00 -3.91
N CYS A 4 -11.26 3.97 -3.34
CA CYS A 4 -11.39 5.36 -3.74
C CYS A 4 -10.11 6.15 -3.48
N GLU A 5 -9.93 7.21 -4.26
CA GLU A 5 -8.84 8.17 -4.02
C GLU A 5 -9.19 9.06 -2.84
N VAL A 6 -8.18 9.32 -1.99
CA VAL A 6 -8.33 10.21 -0.83
C VAL A 6 -7.94 11.63 -1.23
N HIS A 7 -8.87 12.56 -1.09
CA HIS A 7 -8.61 13.98 -1.34
C HIS A 7 -8.33 14.75 -0.06
N ASN A 8 -8.87 14.31 1.08
CA ASN A 8 -8.62 14.93 2.38
C ASN A 8 -7.85 13.95 3.28
N ARG A 9 -6.55 14.12 3.35
CA ARG A 9 -5.63 13.25 4.10
C ARG A 9 -5.52 13.72 5.55
N THR A 10 -6.55 13.45 6.34
CA THR A 10 -6.61 13.88 7.74
C THR A 10 -5.53 13.18 8.57
N PRO A 11 -5.06 13.80 9.68
CA PRO A 11 -4.12 13.13 10.59
C PRO A 11 -4.66 11.79 11.12
N SER A 12 -5.96 11.69 11.35
CA SER A 12 -6.59 10.45 11.79
C SER A 12 -6.45 9.34 10.75
N LEU A 13 -6.70 9.66 9.47
CA LEU A 13 -6.54 8.70 8.39
C LEU A 13 -5.08 8.26 8.27
N ILE A 14 -4.15 9.21 8.29
CA ILE A 14 -2.72 8.91 8.19
C ILE A 14 -2.29 7.94 9.30
N ARG A 15 -2.79 8.13 10.53
CA ARG A 15 -2.49 7.20 11.64
C ARG A 15 -3.04 5.81 11.38
N GLN A 16 -4.25 5.70 10.84
CA GLN A 16 -4.84 4.40 10.49
C GLN A 16 -4.03 3.67 9.41
N LEU A 17 -3.59 4.40 8.38
CA LEU A 17 -2.77 3.83 7.32
C LEU A 17 -1.38 3.43 7.81
N LEU A 18 -0.82 4.18 8.77
CA LEU A 18 0.46 3.83 9.38
C LEU A 18 0.38 2.49 10.12
N VAL A 19 -0.73 2.20 10.80
CA VAL A 19 -0.95 0.91 11.45
C VAL A 19 -0.99 -0.21 10.39
N ILE A 20 -1.71 -0.01 9.30
CA ILE A 20 -1.76 -0.98 8.19
C ILE A 20 -0.35 -1.24 7.64
N TRP A 21 0.42 -0.17 7.42
CA TRP A 21 1.78 -0.28 6.93
C TRP A 21 2.63 -1.14 7.87
N GLU A 22 2.63 -0.82 9.16
CA GLU A 22 3.45 -1.55 10.13
C GLU A 22 3.06 -3.01 10.24
N ASP A 23 1.76 -3.30 10.35
CA ASP A 23 1.27 -4.68 10.45
C ASP A 23 1.63 -5.48 9.20
N SER A 24 1.49 -4.88 8.03
CA SER A 24 1.85 -5.51 6.77
C SER A 24 3.34 -5.80 6.67
N VAL A 25 4.17 -4.80 6.99
CA VAL A 25 5.63 -4.92 6.90
C VAL A 25 6.14 -5.98 7.88
N ARG A 26 5.65 -5.99 9.12
CA ARG A 26 6.08 -6.99 10.10
C ARG A 26 5.65 -8.41 9.72
N ALA A 27 4.56 -8.54 8.98
CA ALA A 27 4.09 -9.85 8.52
C ALA A 27 4.84 -10.37 7.29
N THR A 28 5.39 -9.48 6.45
CA THR A 28 5.91 -9.85 5.12
C THR A 28 7.38 -9.53 4.91
N HIS A 29 7.91 -8.49 5.54
CA HIS A 29 9.29 -8.04 5.35
C HIS A 29 10.19 -8.59 6.46
N LEU A 30 10.30 -9.93 6.50
CA LEU A 30 11.02 -10.64 7.57
C LEU A 30 12.52 -10.37 7.56
N PHE A 31 13.04 -9.79 6.48
CA PHE A 31 14.44 -9.38 6.37
C PHE A 31 14.75 -8.07 7.12
N LEU A 32 13.72 -7.35 7.59
CA LEU A 32 13.91 -6.12 8.36
C LEU A 32 13.92 -6.42 9.86
N SER A 33 14.88 -5.82 10.56
CA SER A 33 14.90 -5.86 12.04
C SER A 33 13.84 -4.92 12.60
N ASP A 34 13.51 -5.11 13.89
CA ASP A 34 12.59 -4.20 14.58
C ASP A 34 13.09 -2.75 14.56
N ALA A 35 14.39 -2.53 14.73
CA ALA A 35 14.98 -1.20 14.68
C ALA A 35 14.84 -0.57 13.29
N GLU A 36 15.02 -1.35 12.24
CA GLU A 36 14.84 -0.89 10.85
C GLU A 36 13.38 -0.52 10.56
N VAL A 37 12.43 -1.33 11.04
CA VAL A 37 11.00 -1.05 10.88
C VAL A 37 10.64 0.26 11.58
N ARG A 38 11.11 0.47 12.81
CA ARG A 38 10.85 1.71 13.57
C ARG A 38 11.41 2.93 12.87
N LYS A 39 12.60 2.80 12.29
CA LYS A 39 13.24 3.90 11.57
C LYS A 39 12.45 4.29 10.32
N ILE A 40 12.07 3.31 9.52
CA ILE A 40 11.28 3.55 8.31
C ILE A 40 9.92 4.14 8.66
N LYS A 41 9.30 3.65 9.75
CA LYS A 41 8.01 4.13 10.23
C LYS A 41 7.96 5.65 10.43
N GLU A 42 9.09 6.27 10.82
CA GLU A 42 9.16 7.71 11.02
C GLU A 42 8.92 8.50 9.74
N TYR A 43 9.20 7.93 8.58
CA TYR A 43 9.07 8.59 7.29
C TYR A 43 7.75 8.31 6.57
N VAL A 44 7.02 7.27 6.99
CA VAL A 44 5.80 6.84 6.32
C VAL A 44 4.70 7.92 6.33
N PRO A 45 4.43 8.61 7.45
CA PRO A 45 3.40 9.64 7.45
C PRO A 45 3.65 10.74 6.42
N GLN A 46 4.90 11.16 6.26
CA GLN A 46 5.26 12.17 5.27
C GLN A 46 5.04 11.64 3.86
N ALA A 47 5.44 10.41 3.58
CA ALA A 47 5.24 9.79 2.27
C ALA A 47 3.76 9.70 1.92
N LEU A 48 2.91 9.33 2.89
CA LEU A 48 1.46 9.27 2.70
C LEU A 48 0.85 10.65 2.46
N THR A 49 1.44 11.68 3.03
CA THR A 49 0.97 13.07 2.86
C THR A 49 1.38 13.63 1.51
N LEU A 50 2.57 13.29 1.01
CA LEU A 50 3.16 13.92 -0.17
C LEU A 50 2.91 13.18 -1.48
N VAL A 51 2.60 11.89 -1.46
CA VAL A 51 2.39 11.12 -2.69
C VAL A 51 1.25 11.73 -3.52
N SER A 52 1.43 11.78 -4.84
CA SER A 52 0.48 12.49 -5.73
C SER A 52 -0.93 11.91 -5.63
N HIS A 53 -1.06 10.59 -5.64
CA HIS A 53 -2.35 9.92 -5.52
C HIS A 53 -2.29 8.92 -4.39
N LEU A 54 -3.21 9.04 -3.45
CA LEU A 54 -3.38 8.10 -2.34
C LEU A 54 -4.74 7.43 -2.50
N VAL A 55 -4.75 6.12 -2.66
CA VAL A 55 -5.96 5.32 -2.85
C VAL A 55 -6.09 4.37 -1.67
N ILE A 56 -7.29 4.26 -1.13
CA ILE A 56 -7.58 3.33 -0.04
C ILE A 56 -8.66 2.34 -0.42
N ALA A 57 -8.60 1.17 0.20
CA ALA A 57 -9.71 0.22 0.24
C ALA A 57 -10.27 0.22 1.66
N GLU A 58 -11.58 0.40 1.78
CA GLU A 58 -12.23 0.45 3.08
C GLU A 58 -13.50 -0.39 3.09
N TRP A 59 -13.85 -0.92 4.26
CA TRP A 59 -15.13 -1.54 4.48
C TRP A 59 -16.25 -0.50 4.38
N GLU A 60 -17.49 -0.96 4.22
CA GLU A 60 -18.67 -0.09 4.18
C GLU A 60 -18.81 0.76 5.44
N THR A 61 -18.22 0.32 6.53
CA THR A 61 -18.15 1.07 7.80
C THR A 61 -17.19 2.25 7.74
N GLY A 62 -16.40 2.38 6.67
CA GLY A 62 -15.37 3.42 6.54
C GLY A 62 -14.01 3.05 7.11
N CYS A 63 -13.85 1.80 7.61
CA CYS A 63 -12.57 1.35 8.16
C CYS A 63 -11.60 0.97 7.03
N PRO A 64 -10.43 1.67 6.88
CA PRO A 64 -9.48 1.32 5.85
C PRO A 64 -8.77 0.02 6.18
N VAL A 65 -8.52 -0.81 5.16
CA VAL A 65 -7.83 -2.10 5.29
C VAL A 65 -6.67 -2.26 4.33
N ALA A 66 -6.50 -1.33 3.40
CA ALA A 66 -5.39 -1.32 2.46
C ALA A 66 -5.22 0.07 1.87
N PHE A 67 -4.04 0.33 1.33
CA PHE A 67 -3.80 1.57 0.61
C PHE A 67 -2.74 1.37 -0.47
N MET A 68 -2.75 2.26 -1.45
CA MET A 68 -1.66 2.38 -2.41
C MET A 68 -1.36 3.85 -2.67
N GLY A 69 -0.09 4.13 -2.95
CA GLY A 69 0.38 5.47 -3.30
C GLY A 69 1.01 5.45 -4.68
N LEU A 70 0.69 6.45 -5.48
CA LEU A 70 1.16 6.56 -6.85
C LEU A 70 1.81 7.91 -7.11
N GLU A 71 2.90 7.89 -7.90
CA GLU A 71 3.55 9.08 -8.45
C GLU A 71 3.58 8.94 -9.96
N GLY A 72 2.82 9.77 -10.66
CA GLY A 72 2.66 9.62 -12.11
C GLY A 72 2.10 8.24 -12.43
N GLN A 73 2.84 7.48 -13.25
CA GLN A 73 2.46 6.13 -13.66
C GLN A 73 3.20 5.05 -12.87
N ARG A 74 3.81 5.41 -11.74
CA ARG A 74 4.55 4.49 -10.90
C ARG A 74 3.83 4.22 -9.59
N LEU A 75 3.69 2.93 -9.28
CA LEU A 75 3.19 2.51 -7.97
C LEU A 75 4.35 2.57 -6.97
N GLU A 76 4.24 3.45 -5.98
CA GLU A 76 5.25 3.62 -4.93
C GLU A 76 4.97 2.78 -3.70
N MET A 77 3.69 2.59 -3.37
CA MET A 77 3.28 1.89 -2.16
C MET A 77 2.04 1.05 -2.43
N LEU A 78 2.03 -0.17 -1.88
CA LEU A 78 0.83 -1.03 -1.86
C LEU A 78 0.93 -1.91 -0.62
N PHE A 79 0.06 -1.66 0.35
CA PHE A 79 0.05 -2.38 1.62
C PHE A 79 -1.37 -2.76 2.02
N LEU A 80 -1.51 -3.99 2.52
CA LEU A 80 -2.78 -4.54 2.99
C LEU A 80 -2.64 -4.95 4.45
N SER A 81 -3.72 -4.81 5.23
CA SER A 81 -3.81 -5.47 6.53
C SER A 81 -3.60 -6.98 6.32
N PRO A 82 -2.81 -7.64 7.18
CA PRO A 82 -2.50 -9.07 6.99
C PRO A 82 -3.74 -9.95 6.85
N GLU A 83 -4.84 -9.61 7.53
CA GLU A 83 -6.09 -10.36 7.49
C GLU A 83 -6.75 -10.34 6.11
N GLU A 84 -6.42 -9.35 5.29
CA GLU A 84 -7.02 -9.19 3.96
C GLU A 84 -6.22 -9.87 2.86
N ARG A 85 -5.13 -10.52 3.20
CA ARG A 85 -4.27 -11.19 2.21
C ARG A 85 -4.92 -12.48 1.73
N GLY A 86 -4.66 -12.83 0.46
CA GLY A 86 -5.18 -14.06 -0.12
C GLY A 86 -6.62 -13.97 -0.65
N ALA A 87 -7.28 -12.82 -0.50
CA ALA A 87 -8.66 -12.61 -0.97
C ALA A 87 -8.74 -11.81 -2.26
N GLY A 88 -7.61 -11.51 -2.91
CA GLY A 88 -7.56 -10.79 -4.18
C GLY A 88 -7.64 -9.27 -4.07
N LEU A 89 -7.57 -8.70 -2.88
CA LEU A 89 -7.67 -7.25 -2.68
C LEU A 89 -6.49 -6.51 -3.31
N GLY A 90 -5.27 -7.03 -3.19
CA GLY A 90 -4.09 -6.43 -3.81
C GLY A 90 -4.25 -6.34 -5.33
N ARG A 91 -4.78 -7.39 -5.94
CA ARG A 91 -5.07 -7.42 -7.37
C ARG A 91 -6.14 -6.39 -7.74
N GLN A 92 -7.21 -6.28 -6.96
CA GLN A 92 -8.27 -5.30 -7.19
C GLN A 92 -7.72 -3.87 -7.14
N LEU A 93 -6.86 -3.57 -6.15
CA LEU A 93 -6.24 -2.26 -6.03
C LEU A 93 -5.33 -1.96 -7.23
N LEU A 94 -4.49 -2.92 -7.60
CA LEU A 94 -3.59 -2.74 -8.74
C LEU A 94 -4.37 -2.55 -10.05
N ASP A 95 -5.41 -3.35 -10.28
CA ASP A 95 -6.29 -3.18 -11.45
C ASP A 95 -6.95 -1.80 -11.46
N TYR A 96 -7.42 -1.33 -10.32
CA TYR A 96 -7.97 0.02 -10.17
C TYR A 96 -6.95 1.07 -10.60
N GLY A 97 -5.72 0.93 -10.12
CA GLY A 97 -4.63 1.87 -10.44
C GLY A 97 -4.26 1.84 -11.92
N ILE A 98 -4.20 0.66 -12.52
CA ILE A 98 -3.89 0.52 -13.94
C ILE A 98 -4.97 1.21 -14.79
N ARG A 99 -6.24 0.95 -14.49
CA ARG A 99 -7.35 1.52 -15.26
C ARG A 99 -7.49 3.02 -15.07
N ARG A 100 -7.29 3.51 -13.87
CA ARG A 100 -7.58 4.90 -13.52
C ARG A 100 -6.38 5.83 -13.70
N TYR A 101 -5.17 5.34 -13.45
CA TYR A 101 -3.96 6.16 -13.47
C TYR A 101 -2.93 5.69 -14.49
N GLY A 102 -3.16 4.57 -15.16
CA GLY A 102 -2.26 4.06 -16.17
C GLY A 102 -0.92 3.58 -15.61
N ILE A 103 -0.93 2.86 -14.49
CA ILE A 103 0.31 2.35 -13.88
C ILE A 103 1.10 1.54 -14.90
N GLN A 104 2.36 1.87 -15.09
CA GLN A 104 3.30 1.19 -15.97
C GLN A 104 4.51 0.64 -15.25
N GLU A 105 4.80 1.15 -14.04
CA GLU A 105 5.97 0.78 -13.25
C GLU A 105 5.55 0.51 -11.82
N VAL A 106 6.26 -0.42 -11.18
CA VAL A 106 6.12 -0.69 -9.76
C VAL A 106 7.47 -0.62 -9.08
N THR A 107 7.49 -0.12 -7.84
CA THR A 107 8.67 -0.15 -6.98
C THR A 107 8.52 -1.34 -6.03
N VAL A 108 9.50 -2.24 -6.04
CA VAL A 108 9.48 -3.43 -5.20
C VAL A 108 10.87 -3.72 -4.67
N ASN A 109 10.94 -4.16 -3.41
CA ASN A 109 12.20 -4.60 -2.81
C ASN A 109 12.47 -6.05 -3.23
N GLU A 110 13.63 -6.28 -3.86
CA GLU A 110 14.04 -7.62 -4.32
C GLU A 110 14.15 -8.63 -3.18
N GLN A 111 14.34 -8.17 -1.95
CA GLN A 111 14.38 -9.03 -0.77
C GLN A 111 12.99 -9.52 -0.34
N ASN A 112 11.92 -9.09 -1.02
CA ASN A 112 10.55 -9.52 -0.77
C ASN A 112 10.06 -10.38 -1.94
N PRO A 113 10.34 -11.71 -1.96
CA PRO A 113 10.01 -12.56 -3.11
C PRO A 113 8.51 -12.68 -3.36
N GLN A 114 7.67 -12.55 -2.33
CA GLN A 114 6.22 -12.59 -2.51
C GLN A 114 5.74 -11.40 -3.33
N ALA A 115 6.25 -10.20 -3.03
CA ALA A 115 5.89 -9.00 -3.78
C ALA A 115 6.41 -9.06 -5.21
N VAL A 116 7.66 -9.49 -5.40
CA VAL A 116 8.24 -9.68 -6.75
C VAL A 116 7.37 -10.63 -7.57
N GLY A 117 7.03 -11.79 -7.02
CA GLY A 117 6.19 -12.78 -7.70
C GLY A 117 4.81 -12.25 -8.03
N PHE A 118 4.19 -11.48 -7.11
CA PHE A 118 2.89 -10.87 -7.34
C PHE A 118 2.94 -9.92 -8.54
N TYR A 119 3.92 -9.01 -8.58
CA TYR A 119 4.01 -8.05 -9.68
C TYR A 119 4.36 -8.71 -11.01
N GLU A 120 5.22 -9.72 -11.01
CA GLU A 120 5.51 -10.48 -12.22
C GLU A 120 4.24 -11.17 -12.76
N HIS A 121 3.45 -11.76 -11.87
CA HIS A 121 2.17 -12.39 -12.24
C HIS A 121 1.20 -11.39 -12.83
N MET A 122 1.22 -10.14 -12.36
CA MET A 122 0.36 -9.06 -12.86
C MET A 122 0.89 -8.40 -14.15
N GLY A 123 2.04 -8.84 -14.67
CA GLY A 123 2.58 -8.38 -15.94
C GLY A 123 3.67 -7.31 -15.85
N PHE A 124 4.27 -7.15 -14.68
CA PHE A 124 5.36 -6.18 -14.48
C PHE A 124 6.74 -6.78 -14.49
#